data_68360f3e7e8dc8216e4b5b20f8724d0d
#
_entry.id   68360f3e7e8dc8216e4b5b20f8724d0d
#
_cell.length_a   1.000
_cell.length_b   1.000
_cell.length_c   1.000
_cell.angle_alpha   90.00
_cell.angle_beta   90.00
_cell.angle_gamma   90.00
#
_symmetry.space_group_name_H-M   'P 1'
#
loop_
_entity.id
_entity.type
_entity.pdbx_description
1 polymer ?
#
loop_
_entity_poly.entity_id
_entity_poly.type
_entity_poly.pdbx_seq_one_letter_code
_entity_poly.pdbx_strand_id
1 'polypeptide(L)'
;MDKVPQEAHKSMKFKGYSDEALLAQLKGRFSVSYRIAADEKTALEMAKSICVEQTVEFPAAHIECDAIHSDIIGRLEQFEACEGGYRALISYSDQSATDEFAQFFNVVFGNSSLLPGITVEHINLSDELLEWFPGPKFGVAGIRERLNVQNRPLAFTALKPMGLPTEALADEAYHCALGGVDLIKDDHGLMNQTFSDYKDRVKAVCEAVRQGNAEGGNHTAYIPNLSGRCVEIMDRVRYAEDCGAGGIMLAPGLVGYDTMQYVASHTDLPVVAHPAMAGCLLDKGSGGFDCGCVLGQLPRLCGADITVFPNFGGRFSLSQTQCRSIMERCTEPVGSMKPIFPSPAGGMTFEKVAPMKAFYGNDVCLLMGGGLFTVTPDLSGNCKTFIEMLSK
;
A
#
# COMPACT_ATOMS: atom_id res chain seq x y z
N MET A 1 20.70 -34.56 -16.46
CA MET A 1 19.22 -34.59 -16.58
C MET A 1 18.72 -35.79 -15.81
N ASP A 2 18.66 -35.72 -14.50
CA ASP A 2 18.20 -36.84 -13.68
C ASP A 2 17.32 -36.32 -12.54
N LYS A 3 16.08 -36.77 -12.64
CA LYS A 3 15.07 -37.04 -11.62
C LYS A 3 14.90 -36.06 -10.45
N VAL A 4 14.18 -34.97 -10.71
CA VAL A 4 13.27 -34.40 -9.69
C VAL A 4 12.16 -35.44 -9.49
N PRO A 5 11.75 -35.74 -8.24
CA PRO A 5 10.71 -36.74 -7.98
C PRO A 5 9.41 -36.38 -8.72
N GLN A 6 8.96 -37.28 -9.58
CA GLN A 6 7.84 -37.13 -10.51
C GLN A 6 6.47 -37.43 -9.83
N GLU A 7 6.36 -37.47 -8.49
CA GLU A 7 5.19 -38.00 -7.81
C GLU A 7 4.29 -36.99 -7.11
N ALA A 8 4.32 -35.70 -7.45
CA ALA A 8 3.39 -34.72 -6.87
C ALA A 8 2.47 -34.04 -7.90
N HIS A 9 2.25 -34.59 -9.07
CA HIS A 9 1.29 -34.05 -10.04
C HIS A 9 -0.10 -34.70 -9.91
N LYS A 10 -0.74 -34.60 -8.74
CA LYS A 10 -2.21 -34.66 -8.66
C LYS A 10 -2.72 -33.24 -8.85
N SER A 11 -3.45 -33.01 -9.94
CA SER A 11 -4.13 -31.75 -10.21
C SER A 11 -5.09 -31.39 -9.08
N MET A 12 -4.58 -30.69 -8.05
CA MET A 12 -5.45 -30.01 -7.13
C MET A 12 -6.00 -28.76 -7.83
N LYS A 13 -7.31 -28.65 -7.94
CA LYS A 13 -7.96 -27.46 -8.48
C LYS A 13 -7.69 -26.29 -7.52
N PHE A 14 -7.13 -25.22 -8.02
CA PHE A 14 -6.95 -23.97 -7.30
C PHE A 14 -8.31 -23.47 -6.79
N LYS A 15 -8.51 -23.42 -5.47
CA LYS A 15 -9.75 -22.96 -4.83
C LYS A 15 -9.67 -21.52 -4.33
N GLY A 16 -8.86 -20.71 -4.96
CA GLY A 16 -8.63 -19.33 -4.56
C GLY A 16 -7.66 -19.18 -3.37
N TYR A 17 -7.36 -17.94 -3.02
CA TYR A 17 -6.40 -17.58 -1.97
C TYR A 17 -6.84 -17.91 -0.52
N SER A 18 -8.05 -18.46 -0.35
CA SER A 18 -8.64 -18.80 0.95
C SER A 18 -8.75 -20.30 1.20
N ASP A 19 -7.95 -21.12 0.52
CA ASP A 19 -7.92 -22.57 0.82
C ASP A 19 -7.19 -22.82 2.15
N GLU A 20 -7.97 -22.80 3.25
CA GLU A 20 -7.45 -23.06 4.62
C GLU A 20 -6.72 -24.39 4.72
N ALA A 21 -7.14 -25.42 3.94
CA ALA A 21 -6.48 -26.72 3.93
C ALA A 21 -5.09 -26.65 3.31
N LEU A 22 -4.91 -25.85 2.26
CA LEU A 22 -3.60 -25.62 1.67
C LEU A 22 -2.70 -24.82 2.61
N LEU A 23 -3.22 -23.73 3.19
CA LEU A 23 -2.46 -22.90 4.14
C LEU A 23 -2.01 -23.72 5.37
N ALA A 24 -2.86 -24.62 5.87
CA ALA A 24 -2.51 -25.52 6.98
C ALA A 24 -1.37 -26.50 6.63
N GLN A 25 -1.17 -26.84 5.35
CA GLN A 25 -0.05 -27.67 4.88
C GLN A 25 1.27 -26.89 4.74
N LEU A 26 1.21 -25.55 4.71
CA LEU A 26 2.35 -24.67 4.53
C LEU A 26 2.95 -24.17 5.85
N LYS A 27 2.85 -24.94 6.91
CA LYS A 27 3.38 -24.55 8.22
C LYS A 27 4.88 -24.20 8.14
N GLY A 28 5.23 -23.00 8.64
CA GLY A 28 6.58 -22.45 8.61
C GLY A 28 7.00 -21.99 7.18
N ARG A 29 6.01 -21.74 6.32
CA ARG A 29 6.25 -21.26 4.95
C ARG A 29 5.16 -20.26 4.55
N PHE A 30 5.57 -19.16 3.91
CA PHE A 30 4.67 -18.29 3.18
C PHE A 30 4.60 -18.69 1.72
N SER A 31 3.62 -18.21 0.97
CA SER A 31 3.52 -18.50 -0.45
C SER A 31 3.22 -17.29 -1.30
N VAL A 32 3.69 -17.32 -2.54
CA VAL A 32 3.51 -16.25 -3.53
C VAL A 32 2.83 -16.83 -4.76
N SER A 33 1.79 -16.15 -5.22
CA SER A 33 1.12 -16.47 -6.48
C SER A 33 1.73 -15.66 -7.61
N TYR A 34 2.28 -16.34 -8.59
CA TYR A 34 2.85 -15.75 -9.80
C TYR A 34 1.99 -16.09 -11.00
N ARG A 35 1.67 -15.10 -11.84
CA ARG A 35 1.18 -15.34 -13.20
C ARG A 35 2.36 -15.27 -14.16
N ILE A 36 2.49 -16.29 -15.01
CA ILE A 36 3.58 -16.44 -15.97
C ILE A 36 3.00 -16.43 -17.38
N ALA A 37 3.31 -15.39 -18.16
CA ALA A 37 2.79 -15.15 -19.50
C ALA A 37 3.61 -15.93 -20.54
N ALA A 38 3.42 -17.25 -20.60
CA ALA A 38 4.12 -18.15 -21.52
C ALA A 38 3.23 -19.37 -21.87
N ASP A 39 3.67 -20.22 -22.80
CA ASP A 39 3.08 -21.55 -23.00
C ASP A 39 3.33 -22.47 -21.79
N GLU A 40 2.57 -23.55 -21.66
CA GLU A 40 2.61 -24.45 -20.50
C GLU A 40 4.01 -24.94 -20.14
N LYS A 41 4.75 -25.42 -21.13
CA LYS A 41 6.10 -25.97 -20.90
C LYS A 41 7.05 -24.91 -20.41
N THR A 42 7.08 -23.78 -21.08
CA THR A 42 7.92 -22.63 -20.73
C THR A 42 7.54 -22.07 -19.36
N ALA A 43 6.25 -21.89 -19.08
CA ALA A 43 5.75 -21.40 -17.78
C ALA A 43 6.11 -22.34 -16.63
N LEU A 44 6.04 -23.67 -16.83
CA LEU A 44 6.44 -24.64 -15.82
C LEU A 44 7.95 -24.63 -15.55
N GLU A 45 8.77 -24.48 -16.59
CA GLU A 45 10.22 -24.32 -16.46
C GLU A 45 10.57 -23.02 -15.73
N MET A 46 9.90 -21.92 -16.05
CA MET A 46 10.05 -20.64 -15.34
C MET A 46 9.65 -20.74 -13.87
N ALA A 47 8.51 -21.38 -13.56
CA ALA A 47 8.08 -21.59 -12.18
C ALA A 47 9.10 -22.37 -11.34
N LYS A 48 9.68 -23.43 -11.91
CA LYS A 48 10.78 -24.20 -11.28
C LYS A 48 12.05 -23.36 -11.11
N SER A 49 12.36 -22.51 -12.08
CA SER A 49 13.49 -21.58 -12.00
C SER A 49 13.28 -20.56 -10.87
N ILE A 50 12.08 -20.00 -10.72
CA ILE A 50 11.74 -19.07 -9.62
C ILE A 50 11.98 -19.74 -8.26
N CYS A 51 11.63 -21.03 -8.08
CA CYS A 51 11.86 -21.73 -6.82
C CYS A 51 13.33 -21.73 -6.40
N VAL A 52 14.25 -21.83 -7.35
CA VAL A 52 15.70 -21.86 -7.12
C VAL A 52 16.29 -20.46 -7.03
N GLU A 53 15.91 -19.59 -7.98
CA GLU A 53 16.47 -18.24 -8.11
C GLU A 53 16.14 -17.35 -6.90
N GLN A 54 14.93 -17.46 -6.37
CA GLN A 54 14.48 -16.65 -5.22
C GLN A 54 14.97 -17.19 -3.86
N THR A 55 15.73 -18.29 -3.85
CA THR A 55 16.20 -18.93 -2.62
C THR A 55 17.71 -19.17 -2.60
N VAL A 56 18.19 -20.18 -3.33
CA VAL A 56 19.59 -20.65 -3.23
C VAL A 56 20.48 -20.09 -4.34
N GLU A 57 19.91 -19.63 -5.44
CA GLU A 57 20.63 -19.07 -6.61
C GLU A 57 21.81 -19.98 -7.05
N PHE A 58 21.61 -21.28 -6.89
CA PHE A 58 22.62 -22.29 -7.19
C PHE A 58 21.96 -23.54 -7.77
N PRO A 59 22.58 -24.22 -8.79
CA PRO A 59 21.96 -25.37 -9.41
C PRO A 59 21.67 -26.47 -8.39
N ALA A 60 20.41 -26.81 -8.19
CA ALA A 60 19.95 -27.73 -7.15
C ALA A 60 20.63 -29.10 -7.23
N ALA A 61 21.01 -29.59 -8.45
CA ALA A 61 21.68 -30.84 -8.66
C ALA A 61 23.12 -30.90 -8.05
N HIS A 62 23.68 -29.77 -7.68
CA HIS A 62 25.00 -29.67 -7.04
C HIS A 62 24.95 -29.38 -5.54
N ILE A 63 23.75 -29.31 -4.96
CA ILE A 63 23.56 -29.13 -3.52
C ILE A 63 23.56 -30.50 -2.86
N GLU A 64 24.55 -30.77 -2.00
CA GLU A 64 24.70 -32.05 -1.29
C GLU A 64 23.92 -32.12 0.04
N CYS A 65 23.46 -30.98 0.54
CA CYS A 65 22.77 -30.88 1.83
C CYS A 65 21.25 -31.09 1.67
N ASP A 66 20.73 -32.20 2.18
CA ASP A 66 19.32 -32.56 2.11
C ASP A 66 18.41 -31.51 2.79
N ALA A 67 18.87 -30.87 3.86
CA ALA A 67 18.12 -29.83 4.56
C ALA A 67 17.89 -28.59 3.68
N ILE A 68 18.84 -28.24 2.80
CA ILE A 68 18.64 -27.16 1.84
C ILE A 68 17.53 -27.52 0.85
N HIS A 69 17.52 -28.75 0.36
CA HIS A 69 16.50 -29.24 -0.55
C HIS A 69 15.11 -29.27 0.10
N SER A 70 15.03 -29.77 1.34
CA SER A 70 13.75 -29.94 2.05
C SER A 70 13.19 -28.61 2.60
N ASP A 71 14.06 -27.72 3.09
CA ASP A 71 13.60 -26.61 3.92
C ASP A 71 13.78 -25.24 3.27
N ILE A 72 14.81 -25.04 2.44
CA ILE A 72 15.16 -23.72 1.92
C ILE A 72 14.64 -23.50 0.50
N ILE A 73 14.88 -24.43 -0.43
CA ILE A 73 14.47 -24.26 -1.83
C ILE A 73 12.96 -24.04 -1.92
N GLY A 74 12.55 -23.07 -2.76
CA GLY A 74 11.15 -22.79 -3.04
C GLY A 74 10.43 -24.04 -3.59
N ARG A 75 9.16 -24.23 -3.22
CA ARG A 75 8.36 -25.38 -3.65
C ARG A 75 7.22 -24.93 -4.54
N LEU A 76 7.09 -25.54 -5.71
CA LEU A 76 5.92 -25.34 -6.57
C LEU A 76 4.76 -26.17 -6.02
N GLU A 77 3.83 -25.50 -5.35
CA GLU A 77 2.67 -26.14 -4.69
C GLU A 77 1.51 -26.39 -5.65
N GLN A 78 1.26 -25.43 -6.56
CA GLN A 78 0.19 -25.50 -7.55
C GLN A 78 0.65 -24.91 -8.88
N PHE A 79 0.13 -25.47 -9.99
CA PHE A 79 0.36 -24.95 -11.33
C PHE A 79 -0.89 -25.19 -12.18
N GLU A 80 -1.47 -24.12 -12.74
CA GLU A 80 -2.69 -24.22 -13.52
C GLU A 80 -2.77 -23.17 -14.63
N ALA A 81 -3.58 -23.43 -15.67
CA ALA A 81 -3.85 -22.45 -16.70
C ALA A 81 -4.74 -21.32 -16.16
N CYS A 82 -4.42 -20.07 -16.54
CA CYS A 82 -5.22 -18.90 -16.23
C CYS A 82 -5.29 -17.94 -17.44
N GLU A 83 -6.05 -16.86 -17.31
CA GLU A 83 -6.10 -15.84 -18.35
C GLU A 83 -4.70 -15.21 -18.55
N GLY A 84 -4.21 -15.26 -19.77
CA GLY A 84 -2.92 -14.71 -20.16
C GLY A 84 -1.70 -15.58 -19.84
N GLY A 85 -1.88 -16.88 -19.52
CA GLY A 85 -0.77 -17.81 -19.30
C GLY A 85 -1.05 -18.86 -18.23
N TYR A 86 -0.15 -19.00 -17.28
CA TYR A 86 -0.23 -19.98 -16.20
C TYR A 86 0.01 -19.33 -14.85
N ARG A 87 -0.70 -19.80 -13.84
CA ARG A 87 -0.51 -19.40 -12.43
C ARG A 87 0.30 -20.47 -11.71
N ALA A 88 1.34 -20.04 -11.00
CA ALA A 88 2.17 -20.85 -10.14
C ALA A 88 2.05 -20.36 -8.71
N LEU A 89 1.68 -21.23 -7.77
CA LEU A 89 1.78 -20.98 -6.34
C LEU A 89 3.10 -21.58 -5.85
N ILE A 90 4.00 -20.73 -5.36
CA ILE A 90 5.31 -21.15 -4.86
C ILE A 90 5.42 -20.79 -3.39
N SER A 91 5.79 -21.76 -2.56
CA SER A 91 6.02 -21.53 -1.13
C SER A 91 7.52 -21.40 -0.83
N TYR A 92 7.81 -20.58 0.16
CA TYR A 92 9.16 -20.29 0.66
C TYR A 92 9.22 -20.47 2.17
N SER A 93 10.36 -20.93 2.68
CA SER A 93 10.58 -21.02 4.12
C SER A 93 10.57 -19.62 4.76
N ASP A 94 9.93 -19.48 5.91
CA ASP A 94 9.94 -18.24 6.68
C ASP A 94 11.37 -17.87 7.09
N GLN A 95 12.24 -18.86 7.31
CA GLN A 95 13.66 -18.65 7.60
C GLN A 95 14.42 -17.94 6.47
N SER A 96 13.93 -18.01 5.22
CA SER A 96 14.55 -17.31 4.09
C SER A 96 14.23 -15.82 4.07
N ALA A 97 13.13 -15.41 4.71
CA ALA A 97 12.66 -14.02 4.77
C ALA A 97 13.15 -13.31 6.02
N THR A 98 13.14 -13.97 7.18
CA THR A 98 13.40 -13.40 8.51
C THR A 98 12.48 -12.22 8.84
N ASP A 99 12.76 -11.45 9.89
CA ASP A 99 12.04 -10.23 10.31
C ASP A 99 12.46 -8.96 9.54
N GLU A 100 13.31 -9.12 8.51
CA GLU A 100 13.78 -8.02 7.67
C GLU A 100 12.89 -7.86 6.43
N PHE A 101 12.13 -6.79 6.36
CA PHE A 101 11.22 -6.56 5.23
C PHE A 101 11.93 -6.53 3.88
N ALA A 102 13.14 -5.97 3.82
CA ALA A 102 13.93 -5.95 2.58
C ALA A 102 14.28 -7.36 2.10
N GLN A 103 14.65 -8.28 3.00
CA GLN A 103 14.93 -9.66 2.65
C GLN A 103 13.66 -10.42 2.25
N PHE A 104 12.57 -10.26 2.99
CA PHE A 104 11.27 -10.80 2.60
C PHE A 104 10.89 -10.37 1.18
N PHE A 105 11.00 -9.08 0.87
CA PHE A 105 10.65 -8.54 -0.44
C PHE A 105 11.57 -9.06 -1.55
N ASN A 106 12.87 -9.27 -1.23
CA ASN A 106 13.83 -9.91 -2.13
C ASN A 106 13.45 -11.37 -2.45
N VAL A 107 13.04 -12.16 -1.46
CA VAL A 107 12.57 -13.54 -1.68
C VAL A 107 11.29 -13.56 -2.51
N VAL A 108 10.38 -12.60 -2.31
CA VAL A 108 9.14 -12.51 -3.11
C VAL A 108 9.42 -12.27 -4.59
N PHE A 109 10.30 -11.32 -4.94
CA PHE A 109 10.51 -10.95 -6.36
C PHE A 109 11.86 -10.24 -6.57
N GLY A 110 12.96 -10.78 -6.08
CA GLY A 110 14.31 -10.26 -6.27
C GLY A 110 14.79 -10.39 -7.72
N ASN A 111 15.71 -11.32 -7.98
CA ASN A 111 16.30 -11.52 -9.31
C ASN A 111 15.27 -11.91 -10.38
N SER A 112 14.23 -12.69 -10.03
CA SER A 112 13.17 -13.04 -10.97
C SER A 112 12.44 -11.82 -11.53
N SER A 113 12.51 -10.66 -10.90
CA SER A 113 11.97 -9.40 -11.41
C SER A 113 12.64 -8.89 -12.68
N LEU A 114 13.84 -9.39 -12.99
CA LEU A 114 14.58 -9.08 -14.21
C LEU A 114 14.11 -9.89 -15.41
N LEU A 115 13.32 -10.95 -15.19
CA LEU A 115 12.77 -11.79 -16.23
C LEU A 115 11.41 -11.25 -16.72
N PRO A 116 11.18 -11.21 -18.03
CA PRO A 116 9.90 -10.76 -18.56
C PRO A 116 8.79 -11.80 -18.33
N GLY A 117 7.54 -11.33 -18.30
CA GLY A 117 6.35 -12.19 -18.26
C GLY A 117 6.00 -12.78 -16.91
N ILE A 118 6.65 -12.38 -15.82
CA ILE A 118 6.34 -12.83 -14.47
C ILE A 118 5.63 -11.71 -13.72
N THR A 119 4.43 -11.99 -13.20
CA THR A 119 3.65 -11.03 -12.39
C THR A 119 3.36 -11.62 -11.03
N VAL A 120 3.73 -10.94 -9.96
CA VAL A 120 3.31 -11.27 -8.59
C VAL A 120 1.87 -10.81 -8.40
N GLU A 121 0.95 -11.75 -8.16
CA GLU A 121 -0.49 -11.45 -7.99
C GLU A 121 -0.89 -11.34 -6.51
N HIS A 122 -0.30 -12.16 -5.66
CA HIS A 122 -0.67 -12.21 -4.24
C HIS A 122 0.42 -12.86 -3.39
N ILE A 123 0.49 -12.47 -2.11
CA ILE A 123 1.39 -13.04 -1.11
C ILE A 123 0.53 -13.56 0.04
N ASN A 124 0.60 -14.85 0.35
CA ASN A 124 -0.04 -15.44 1.51
C ASN A 124 0.98 -15.54 2.63
N LEU A 125 0.72 -14.88 3.75
CA LEU A 125 1.63 -14.81 4.88
C LEU A 125 1.44 -16.02 5.80
N SER A 126 2.53 -16.52 6.36
CA SER A 126 2.54 -17.47 7.46
C SER A 126 2.22 -16.78 8.79
N ASP A 127 1.96 -17.56 9.83
CA ASP A 127 1.74 -17.04 11.18
C ASP A 127 3.00 -16.31 11.70
N GLU A 128 4.19 -16.82 11.41
CA GLU A 128 5.47 -16.21 11.75
C GLU A 128 5.67 -14.84 11.09
N LEU A 129 5.37 -14.73 9.80
CA LEU A 129 5.45 -13.44 9.09
C LEU A 129 4.42 -12.43 9.62
N LEU A 130 3.25 -12.89 10.04
CA LEU A 130 2.25 -12.03 10.67
C LEU A 130 2.67 -11.51 12.05
N GLU A 131 3.51 -12.25 12.78
CA GLU A 131 4.13 -11.77 14.02
C GLU A 131 5.21 -10.72 13.75
N TRP A 132 6.04 -10.92 12.73
CA TRP A 132 7.12 -9.99 12.35
C TRP A 132 6.59 -8.73 11.67
N PHE A 133 5.52 -8.86 10.91
CA PHE A 133 4.90 -7.76 10.15
C PHE A 133 3.41 -7.62 10.53
N PRO A 134 3.12 -7.09 11.72
CA PRO A 134 1.74 -7.03 12.23
C PRO A 134 0.82 -6.08 11.45
N GLY A 135 1.39 -5.31 10.51
CA GLY A 135 0.65 -4.38 9.67
C GLY A 135 0.21 -3.09 10.40
N PRO A 136 -0.95 -2.53 10.04
CA PRO A 136 -1.38 -1.21 10.49
C PRO A 136 -1.69 -1.16 11.99
N LYS A 137 -1.23 -0.09 12.64
CA LYS A 137 -1.47 0.15 14.07
C LYS A 137 -2.94 0.48 14.35
N PHE A 138 -3.58 1.28 13.52
CA PHE A 138 -4.95 1.78 13.72
C PHE A 138 -5.96 1.07 12.82
N GLY A 139 -5.69 0.96 11.54
CA GLY A 139 -6.62 0.43 10.53
C GLY A 139 -7.89 1.27 10.41
N VAL A 140 -8.90 0.75 9.71
CA VAL A 140 -10.16 1.46 9.47
C VAL A 140 -10.83 1.90 10.77
N ALA A 141 -10.96 1.02 11.75
CA ALA A 141 -11.67 1.32 13.00
C ALA A 141 -10.96 2.41 13.82
N GLY A 142 -9.64 2.30 13.99
CA GLY A 142 -8.89 3.28 14.78
C GLY A 142 -8.81 4.67 14.12
N ILE A 143 -8.75 4.73 12.77
CA ILE A 143 -8.84 6.02 12.05
C ILE A 143 -10.22 6.66 12.24
N ARG A 144 -11.30 5.87 12.13
CA ARG A 144 -12.68 6.37 12.37
C ARG A 144 -12.88 6.90 13.78
N GLU A 145 -12.36 6.21 14.78
CA GLU A 145 -12.41 6.63 16.18
C GLU A 145 -11.66 7.96 16.38
N ARG A 146 -10.42 8.06 15.86
CA ARG A 146 -9.62 9.30 15.99
C ARG A 146 -10.26 10.52 15.34
N LEU A 147 -10.95 10.33 14.21
CA LEU A 147 -11.61 11.42 13.47
C LEU A 147 -13.07 11.65 13.90
N ASN A 148 -13.61 10.78 14.76
CA ASN A 148 -15.03 10.78 15.18
C ASN A 148 -16.01 10.69 13.98
N VAL A 149 -15.69 9.88 12.95
CA VAL A 149 -16.48 9.70 11.73
C VAL A 149 -16.81 8.24 11.52
N GLN A 150 -18.07 7.82 11.72
CA GLN A 150 -18.46 6.42 11.72
C GLN A 150 -19.11 5.92 10.42
N ASN A 151 -19.99 6.72 9.79
CA ASN A 151 -20.97 6.18 8.84
C ASN A 151 -20.90 6.79 7.43
N ARG A 152 -19.80 7.41 7.03
CA ARG A 152 -19.58 7.95 5.69
C ARG A 152 -18.15 7.73 5.22
N PRO A 153 -17.85 7.87 3.91
CA PRO A 153 -16.48 8.02 3.44
C PRO A 153 -15.77 9.18 4.13
N LEU A 154 -14.43 9.06 4.27
CA LEU A 154 -13.62 10.16 4.78
C LEU A 154 -13.33 11.16 3.66
N ALA A 155 -13.46 12.46 3.97
CA ALA A 155 -13.03 13.55 3.11
C ALA A 155 -11.53 13.77 3.25
N PHE A 156 -10.77 13.61 2.17
CA PHE A 156 -9.34 13.79 2.17
C PHE A 156 -8.93 14.84 1.13
N THR A 157 -8.02 15.74 1.48
CA THR A 157 -7.46 16.73 0.55
C THR A 157 -5.95 16.85 0.66
N ALA A 158 -5.33 17.63 -0.22
CA ALA A 158 -3.89 17.86 -0.26
C ALA A 158 -3.62 19.34 -0.50
N LEU A 159 -2.71 19.94 0.27
CA LEU A 159 -2.27 21.32 0.10
C LEU A 159 -1.64 21.52 -1.28
N LYS A 160 -2.03 22.55 -2.02
CA LYS A 160 -1.65 22.83 -3.41
C LYS A 160 -1.77 24.30 -3.78
N PRO A 161 -0.97 24.78 -4.77
CA PRO A 161 0.08 24.03 -5.49
C PRO A 161 1.40 23.97 -4.73
N MET A 162 2.25 23.01 -5.10
CA MET A 162 3.67 23.06 -4.72
C MET A 162 4.31 24.37 -5.22
N GLY A 163 5.13 24.99 -4.39
CA GLY A 163 5.76 26.29 -4.67
C GLY A 163 5.20 27.44 -3.84
N LEU A 164 4.07 27.23 -3.15
CA LEU A 164 3.57 28.19 -2.17
C LEU A 164 4.50 28.31 -0.97
N PRO A 165 4.66 29.54 -0.41
CA PRO A 165 5.34 29.72 0.87
C PRO A 165 4.55 29.10 2.02
N THR A 166 5.23 28.88 3.14
CA THR A 166 4.65 28.20 4.32
C THR A 166 3.38 28.84 4.82
N GLU A 167 3.32 30.18 4.86
CA GLU A 167 2.16 30.93 5.33
C GLU A 167 0.91 30.68 4.47
N ALA A 168 1.08 30.58 3.16
CA ALA A 168 -0.04 30.32 2.25
C ALA A 168 -0.54 28.87 2.39
N LEU A 169 0.36 27.90 2.58
CA LEU A 169 -0.02 26.51 2.85
C LEU A 169 -0.76 26.37 4.19
N ALA A 170 -0.35 27.13 5.21
CA ALA A 170 -1.02 27.18 6.51
C ALA A 170 -2.41 27.79 6.42
N ASP A 171 -2.58 28.87 5.64
CA ASP A 171 -3.87 29.49 5.37
C ASP A 171 -4.86 28.54 4.67
N GLU A 172 -4.40 27.82 3.64
CA GLU A 172 -5.19 26.76 3.00
C GLU A 172 -5.62 25.68 4.00
N ALA A 173 -4.71 25.22 4.85
CA ALA A 173 -4.97 24.20 5.85
C ALA A 173 -5.98 24.68 6.89
N TYR A 174 -5.89 25.95 7.34
CA TYR A 174 -6.86 26.58 8.22
C TYR A 174 -8.27 26.56 7.61
N HIS A 175 -8.41 27.00 6.36
CA HIS A 175 -9.69 27.02 5.68
C HIS A 175 -10.27 25.63 5.42
N CYS A 176 -9.44 24.64 5.12
CA CYS A 176 -9.87 23.25 5.00
C CYS A 176 -10.36 22.70 6.36
N ALA A 177 -9.65 22.97 7.45
CA ALA A 177 -10.03 22.55 8.81
C ALA A 177 -11.31 23.26 9.28
N LEU A 178 -11.45 24.57 9.03
CA LEU A 178 -12.68 25.33 9.31
C LEU A 178 -13.88 24.77 8.52
N GLY A 179 -13.65 24.28 7.31
CA GLY A 179 -14.66 23.63 6.47
C GLY A 179 -14.95 22.17 6.84
N GLY A 180 -14.18 21.56 7.76
CA GLY A 180 -14.44 20.24 8.34
C GLY A 180 -13.99 19.04 7.50
N VAL A 181 -13.04 19.20 6.55
CA VAL A 181 -12.41 18.06 5.87
C VAL A 181 -11.73 17.18 6.91
N ASP A 182 -11.88 15.85 6.80
CA ASP A 182 -11.37 14.93 7.83
C ASP A 182 -9.84 14.86 7.83
N LEU A 183 -9.24 14.82 6.63
CA LEU A 183 -7.81 14.64 6.46
C LEU A 183 -7.23 15.68 5.49
N ILE A 184 -6.11 16.30 5.86
CA ILE A 184 -5.33 17.19 5.01
C ILE A 184 -3.91 16.64 4.97
N LYS A 185 -3.36 16.42 3.78
CA LYS A 185 -1.95 16.04 3.65
C LYS A 185 -1.14 17.08 2.89
N ASP A 186 0.17 17.07 3.06
CA ASP A 186 1.06 17.72 2.12
C ASP A 186 0.85 17.18 0.69
N ASP A 187 1.09 18.01 -0.33
CA ASP A 187 1.33 17.44 -1.65
C ASP A 187 2.53 16.48 -1.56
N HIS A 188 2.50 15.40 -2.35
CA HIS A 188 3.60 14.42 -2.34
C HIS A 188 4.94 15.02 -2.82
N GLY A 189 4.90 16.15 -3.53
CA GLY A 189 6.08 16.91 -3.93
C GLY A 189 6.62 17.85 -2.85
N LEU A 190 5.86 18.14 -1.79
CA LEU A 190 6.33 18.95 -0.66
C LEU A 190 7.15 18.07 0.29
N MET A 191 8.44 18.28 0.34
CA MET A 191 9.39 17.60 1.24
C MET A 191 10.12 18.65 2.10
N ASN A 192 11.27 19.12 1.65
CA ASN A 192 12.07 20.13 2.33
C ASN A 192 12.68 21.08 1.31
N GLN A 193 11.86 21.95 0.73
CA GLN A 193 12.28 22.93 -0.27
C GLN A 193 12.55 24.29 0.35
N THR A 194 13.36 25.11 -0.35
CA THR A 194 13.76 26.45 0.11
C THR A 194 12.59 27.43 0.23
N PHE A 195 11.51 27.23 -0.51
CA PHE A 195 10.30 28.06 -0.43
C PHE A 195 9.34 27.64 0.71
N SER A 196 9.56 26.44 1.29
CA SER A 196 8.80 25.95 2.44
C SER A 196 9.63 24.86 3.15
N ASP A 197 10.44 25.25 4.12
CA ASP A 197 11.20 24.32 4.97
C ASP A 197 10.27 23.35 5.68
N TYR A 198 10.70 22.10 5.85
CA TYR A 198 9.88 21.04 6.46
C TYR A 198 9.39 21.43 7.85
N LYS A 199 10.30 21.88 8.73
CA LYS A 199 9.97 22.18 10.14
C LYS A 199 9.04 23.39 10.24
N ASP A 200 9.33 24.45 9.49
CA ASP A 200 8.50 25.66 9.50
C ASP A 200 7.10 25.35 8.99
N ARG A 201 6.98 24.58 7.90
CA ARG A 201 5.69 24.16 7.36
C ARG A 201 4.90 23.29 8.33
N VAL A 202 5.49 22.24 8.88
CA VAL A 202 4.79 21.33 9.78
C VAL A 202 4.25 22.07 10.99
N LYS A 203 5.07 22.93 11.61
CA LYS A 203 4.64 23.75 12.73
C LYS A 203 3.50 24.69 12.38
N ALA A 204 3.64 25.46 11.30
CA ALA A 204 2.64 26.45 10.90
C ALA A 204 1.30 25.80 10.49
N VAL A 205 1.35 24.67 9.75
CA VAL A 205 0.15 23.95 9.30
C VAL A 205 -0.54 23.25 10.47
N CYS A 206 0.19 22.63 11.41
CA CYS A 206 -0.42 22.06 12.62
C CYS A 206 -1.14 23.13 13.45
N GLU A 207 -0.55 24.30 13.62
CA GLU A 207 -1.14 25.41 14.33
C GLU A 207 -2.41 25.92 13.62
N ALA A 208 -2.35 26.10 12.30
CA ALA A 208 -3.48 26.55 11.48
C ALA A 208 -4.65 25.54 11.52
N VAL A 209 -4.36 24.24 11.43
CA VAL A 209 -5.39 23.19 11.54
C VAL A 209 -6.00 23.18 12.93
N ARG A 210 -5.22 23.33 13.99
CA ARG A 210 -5.71 23.42 15.37
C ARG A 210 -6.66 24.61 15.55
N GLN A 211 -6.32 25.77 14.99
CA GLN A 211 -7.17 26.96 15.02
C GLN A 211 -8.47 26.73 14.24
N GLY A 212 -8.41 26.25 12.98
CA GLY A 212 -9.58 25.96 12.16
C GLY A 212 -10.52 24.94 12.81
N ASN A 213 -9.96 23.90 13.45
CA ASN A 213 -10.73 22.93 14.22
C ASN A 213 -11.46 23.58 15.42
N ALA A 214 -10.76 24.43 16.19
CA ALA A 214 -11.35 25.10 17.35
C ALA A 214 -12.50 26.02 16.95
N GLU A 215 -12.36 26.77 15.87
CA GLU A 215 -13.38 27.70 15.37
C GLU A 215 -14.54 26.96 14.68
N GLY A 216 -14.26 25.87 13.94
CA GLY A 216 -15.25 25.09 13.21
C GLY A 216 -15.94 24.00 14.04
N GLY A 217 -15.42 23.67 15.23
CA GLY A 217 -15.88 22.53 16.02
C GLY A 217 -15.55 21.18 15.34
N ASN A 218 -14.46 21.10 14.58
CA ASN A 218 -14.06 19.96 13.75
C ASN A 218 -12.88 19.17 14.34
N HIS A 219 -12.54 18.02 13.70
CA HIS A 219 -11.47 17.13 14.11
C HIS A 219 -10.53 16.80 12.92
N THR A 220 -10.28 17.76 12.05
CA THR A 220 -9.39 17.62 10.91
C THR A 220 -7.98 17.22 11.36
N ALA A 221 -7.41 16.22 10.71
CA ALA A 221 -6.04 15.75 10.97
C ALA A 221 -5.10 16.16 9.82
N TYR A 222 -3.96 16.77 10.15
CA TYR A 222 -2.92 17.09 9.19
C TYR A 222 -1.88 15.96 9.11
N ILE A 223 -1.43 15.66 7.89
CA ILE A 223 -0.54 14.56 7.54
C ILE A 223 0.64 15.11 6.73
N PRO A 224 1.76 15.51 7.36
CA PRO A 224 2.97 15.95 6.65
C PRO A 224 3.62 14.83 5.85
N ASN A 225 4.26 15.19 4.73
CA ASN A 225 5.08 14.28 3.94
C ASN A 225 6.48 14.16 4.53
N LEU A 226 6.83 12.98 5.01
CA LEU A 226 8.14 12.68 5.61
C LEU A 226 9.18 12.20 4.61
N SER A 227 8.76 11.87 3.37
CA SER A 227 9.70 11.34 2.36
C SER A 227 10.90 12.26 2.21
N GLY A 228 12.11 11.71 2.32
CA GLY A 228 13.34 12.49 2.31
C GLY A 228 14.56 11.60 2.52
N ARG A 229 15.64 12.16 3.06
CA ARG A 229 16.85 11.41 3.37
C ARG A 229 16.57 10.39 4.48
N CYS A 230 16.99 9.14 4.29
CA CYS A 230 16.73 8.05 5.25
C CYS A 230 17.20 8.38 6.66
N VAL A 231 18.36 9.02 6.81
CA VAL A 231 18.94 9.42 8.10
C VAL A 231 18.14 10.51 8.84
N GLU A 232 17.26 11.24 8.15
CA GLU A 232 16.46 12.33 8.71
C GLU A 232 15.00 11.92 8.99
N ILE A 233 14.55 10.77 8.48
CA ILE A 233 13.13 10.41 8.53
C ILE A 233 12.61 10.32 9.96
N MET A 234 13.33 9.66 10.86
CA MET A 234 12.90 9.53 12.26
C MET A 234 12.94 10.85 13.03
N ASP A 235 13.83 11.78 12.68
CA ASP A 235 13.81 13.14 13.25
C ASP A 235 12.58 13.91 12.77
N ARG A 236 12.18 13.71 11.52
CA ARG A 236 10.94 14.30 10.95
C ARG A 236 9.69 13.69 11.60
N VAL A 237 9.68 12.39 11.89
CA VAL A 237 8.59 11.73 12.63
C VAL A 237 8.41 12.40 14.00
N ARG A 238 9.48 12.43 14.82
CA ARG A 238 9.43 13.04 16.16
C ARG A 238 8.98 14.49 16.11
N TYR A 239 9.49 15.26 15.15
CA TYR A 239 9.08 16.64 14.99
C TYR A 239 7.59 16.80 14.62
N ALA A 240 7.05 15.93 13.77
CA ALA A 240 5.63 15.93 13.44
C ALA A 240 4.76 15.57 14.66
N GLU A 241 5.18 14.58 15.46
CA GLU A 241 4.54 14.21 16.72
C GLU A 241 4.53 15.37 17.71
N ASP A 242 5.67 16.02 17.92
CA ASP A 242 5.82 17.20 18.81
C ASP A 242 4.95 18.39 18.37
N CYS A 243 4.74 18.57 17.07
CA CYS A 243 3.85 19.61 16.55
C CYS A 243 2.36 19.24 16.61
N GLY A 244 2.03 18.01 16.96
CA GLY A 244 0.64 17.54 17.03
C GLY A 244 0.05 17.18 15.67
N ALA A 245 0.84 16.67 14.74
CA ALA A 245 0.33 16.12 13.47
C ALA A 245 -0.65 14.97 13.74
N GLY A 246 -1.67 14.83 12.91
CA GLY A 246 -2.71 13.79 13.05
C GLY A 246 -2.36 12.47 12.36
N GLY A 247 -1.28 12.44 11.58
CA GLY A 247 -0.74 11.29 10.86
C GLY A 247 0.53 11.69 10.13
N ILE A 248 1.12 10.76 9.38
CA ILE A 248 2.33 10.97 8.57
C ILE A 248 2.18 10.30 7.21
N MET A 249 2.84 10.83 6.19
CA MET A 249 2.83 10.25 4.84
C MET A 249 4.24 9.90 4.38
N LEU A 250 4.36 8.71 3.79
CA LEU A 250 5.57 8.23 3.11
C LEU A 250 5.23 7.72 1.71
N ALA A 251 6.17 7.85 0.79
CA ALA A 251 6.12 7.21 -0.52
C ALA A 251 7.10 6.02 -0.54
N PRO A 252 6.65 4.78 -0.27
CA PRO A 252 7.55 3.63 -0.16
C PRO A 252 8.34 3.35 -1.44
N GLY A 253 7.80 3.71 -2.61
CA GLY A 253 8.56 3.64 -3.86
C GLY A 253 9.77 4.59 -3.93
N LEU A 254 9.82 5.63 -3.11
CA LEU A 254 10.94 6.59 -3.03
C LEU A 254 11.90 6.29 -1.87
N VAL A 255 11.37 5.88 -0.71
CA VAL A 255 12.16 5.72 0.52
C VAL A 255 12.44 4.26 0.88
N GLY A 256 11.80 3.32 0.22
CA GLY A 256 11.84 1.88 0.50
C GLY A 256 10.66 1.43 1.37
N TYR A 257 10.16 0.22 1.10
CA TYR A 257 9.11 -0.42 1.91
C TYR A 257 9.61 -0.75 3.32
N ASP A 258 10.86 -1.17 3.45
CA ASP A 258 11.53 -1.42 4.72
C ASP A 258 11.56 -0.16 5.61
N THR A 259 11.95 0.99 5.05
CA THR A 259 11.91 2.27 5.75
C THR A 259 10.50 2.61 6.24
N MET A 260 9.48 2.35 5.42
CA MET A 260 8.09 2.59 5.80
C MET A 260 7.65 1.67 6.94
N GLN A 261 7.99 0.39 6.88
CA GLN A 261 7.70 -0.60 7.92
C GLN A 261 8.38 -0.20 9.24
N TYR A 262 9.65 0.19 9.18
CA TYR A 262 10.39 0.69 10.33
C TYR A 262 9.71 1.91 10.97
N VAL A 263 9.34 2.90 10.18
CA VAL A 263 8.62 4.10 10.65
C VAL A 263 7.28 3.72 11.30
N ALA A 264 6.49 2.88 10.64
CA ALA A 264 5.18 2.46 11.16
C ALA A 264 5.27 1.75 12.51
N SER A 265 6.34 0.97 12.73
CA SER A 265 6.57 0.29 14.02
C SER A 265 7.07 1.23 15.14
N HIS A 266 7.61 2.42 14.79
CA HIS A 266 8.24 3.35 15.73
C HIS A 266 7.50 4.69 15.88
N THR A 267 6.27 4.80 15.46
CA THR A 267 5.43 6.00 15.63
C THR A 267 4.08 5.66 16.24
N ASP A 268 3.47 6.61 16.94
CA ASP A 268 2.09 6.55 17.42
C ASP A 268 1.12 7.33 16.52
N LEU A 269 1.57 7.72 15.33
CA LEU A 269 0.75 8.37 14.32
C LEU A 269 0.27 7.38 13.26
N PRO A 270 -0.96 7.58 12.72
CA PRO A 270 -1.40 6.89 11.52
C PRO A 270 -0.46 7.11 10.32
N VAL A 271 -0.27 6.08 9.53
CA VAL A 271 0.63 6.10 8.37
C VAL A 271 -0.14 6.05 7.06
N VAL A 272 0.15 7.00 6.17
CA VAL A 272 -0.41 7.08 4.81
C VAL A 272 0.67 6.70 3.79
N ALA A 273 0.40 5.67 2.97
CA ALA A 273 1.24 5.30 1.84
C ALA A 273 0.86 6.10 0.59
N HIS A 274 1.84 6.73 -0.06
CA HIS A 274 1.65 7.44 -1.33
C HIS A 274 2.28 6.68 -2.51
N PRO A 275 1.62 6.58 -3.68
CA PRO A 275 2.05 5.72 -4.80
C PRO A 275 3.17 6.32 -5.68
N ALA A 276 3.85 7.38 -5.26
CA ALA A 276 4.98 7.92 -6.03
C ALA A 276 6.04 6.84 -6.26
N MET A 277 6.49 6.68 -7.51
CA MET A 277 7.40 5.62 -8.01
C MET A 277 6.83 4.19 -8.01
N ALA A 278 5.70 3.90 -7.39
CA ALA A 278 5.08 2.56 -7.42
C ALA A 278 4.77 2.09 -8.86
N GLY A 279 4.56 3.02 -9.79
CA GLY A 279 4.34 2.71 -11.20
C GLY A 279 5.48 1.96 -11.88
N CYS A 280 6.70 1.96 -11.31
CA CYS A 280 7.83 1.17 -11.82
C CYS A 280 7.73 -0.31 -11.42
N LEU A 281 6.96 -0.64 -10.38
CA LEU A 281 6.74 -2.00 -9.92
C LEU A 281 5.50 -2.65 -10.56
N LEU A 282 4.57 -1.84 -11.05
CA LEU A 282 3.32 -2.35 -11.64
C LEU A 282 3.56 -3.10 -12.94
N ASP A 283 2.92 -4.26 -13.06
CA ASP A 283 2.85 -4.96 -14.35
C ASP A 283 2.14 -4.11 -15.39
N LYS A 284 2.82 -3.88 -16.51
CA LYS A 284 2.34 -3.16 -17.70
C LYS A 284 2.32 -4.04 -18.93
N GLY A 285 2.21 -5.35 -18.73
CA GLY A 285 2.23 -6.36 -19.80
C GLY A 285 3.59 -7.03 -20.03
N SER A 286 4.62 -6.65 -19.27
CA SER A 286 5.96 -7.26 -19.35
C SER A 286 6.41 -7.96 -18.07
N GLY A 287 5.58 -7.97 -17.03
CA GLY A 287 5.89 -8.48 -15.71
C GLY A 287 5.96 -7.37 -14.65
N GLY A 288 6.01 -7.75 -13.38
CA GLY A 288 5.99 -6.86 -12.23
C GLY A 288 5.05 -7.34 -11.14
N PHE A 289 4.33 -6.44 -10.51
CA PHE A 289 3.31 -6.75 -9.51
C PHE A 289 1.91 -6.36 -9.99
N ASP A 290 0.90 -7.13 -9.60
CA ASP A 290 -0.50 -6.70 -9.72
C ASP A 290 -0.77 -5.43 -8.91
N CYS A 291 -1.74 -4.63 -9.37
CA CYS A 291 -2.11 -3.38 -8.70
C CYS A 291 -2.56 -3.59 -7.26
N GLY A 292 -3.32 -4.65 -6.99
CA GLY A 292 -3.76 -4.99 -5.64
C GLY A 292 -2.60 -5.29 -4.71
N CYS A 293 -1.59 -5.99 -5.21
CA CYS A 293 -0.39 -6.31 -4.43
C CYS A 293 0.39 -5.03 -4.07
N VAL A 294 0.77 -4.23 -5.07
CA VAL A 294 1.67 -3.08 -4.86
C VAL A 294 1.01 -1.87 -4.22
N LEU A 295 -0.28 -1.66 -4.46
CA LEU A 295 -1.02 -0.48 -3.97
C LEU A 295 -1.97 -0.79 -2.80
N GLY A 296 -2.18 -2.06 -2.50
CA GLY A 296 -3.02 -2.52 -1.39
C GLY A 296 -2.25 -3.35 -0.37
N GLN A 297 -1.81 -4.55 -0.78
CA GLN A 297 -1.22 -5.53 0.14
C GLN A 297 0.12 -5.08 0.72
N LEU A 298 1.08 -4.66 -0.09
CA LEU A 298 2.41 -4.23 0.39
C LEU A 298 2.34 -3.01 1.32
N PRO A 299 1.61 -1.92 1.00
CA PRO A 299 1.42 -0.83 1.95
C PRO A 299 0.82 -1.27 3.28
N ARG A 300 -0.20 -2.14 3.25
CA ARG A 300 -0.83 -2.68 4.46
C ARG A 300 0.17 -3.50 5.28
N LEU A 301 0.93 -4.38 4.66
CA LEU A 301 1.97 -5.18 5.30
C LEU A 301 3.06 -4.32 5.95
N CYS A 302 3.41 -3.19 5.31
CA CYS A 302 4.36 -2.21 5.87
C CYS A 302 3.76 -1.28 6.94
N GLY A 303 2.54 -1.51 7.38
CA GLY A 303 1.93 -0.77 8.47
C GLY A 303 1.19 0.52 8.08
N ALA A 304 0.86 0.72 6.79
CA ALA A 304 -0.02 1.82 6.40
C ALA A 304 -1.43 1.60 6.93
N ASP A 305 -2.05 2.67 7.42
CA ASP A 305 -3.47 2.73 7.78
C ASP A 305 -4.34 3.20 6.62
N ILE A 306 -3.74 3.95 5.69
CA ILE A 306 -4.37 4.48 4.48
C ILE A 306 -3.41 4.28 3.31
N THR A 307 -3.88 3.79 2.17
CA THR A 307 -3.10 3.72 0.93
C THR A 307 -3.72 4.56 -0.17
N VAL A 308 -2.94 5.49 -0.72
CA VAL A 308 -3.37 6.33 -1.85
C VAL A 308 -3.05 5.62 -3.17
N PHE A 309 -3.99 5.65 -4.11
CA PHE A 309 -3.80 5.07 -5.44
C PHE A 309 -4.56 5.83 -6.52
N PRO A 310 -4.14 5.71 -7.80
CA PRO A 310 -4.87 6.32 -8.91
C PRO A 310 -6.26 5.73 -9.10
N ASN A 311 -7.29 6.58 -9.18
CA ASN A 311 -8.66 6.13 -9.41
C ASN A 311 -8.93 5.82 -10.88
N PHE A 312 -9.89 4.92 -11.15
CA PHE A 312 -10.42 4.71 -12.50
C PHE A 312 -11.12 5.98 -13.02
N GLY A 313 -11.07 6.21 -14.34
CA GLY A 313 -11.62 7.42 -14.96
C GLY A 313 -10.97 8.73 -14.51
N GLY A 314 -9.81 8.66 -13.86
CA GLY A 314 -8.98 9.79 -13.48
C GLY A 314 -7.86 10.08 -14.48
N ARG A 315 -6.83 10.79 -14.03
CA ARG A 315 -5.63 11.15 -14.81
C ARG A 315 -4.75 9.96 -15.20
N PHE A 316 -4.79 8.91 -14.40
CA PHE A 316 -4.02 7.68 -14.56
C PHE A 316 -4.96 6.54 -14.94
N SER A 317 -4.52 5.64 -15.82
CA SER A 317 -5.40 4.70 -16.50
C SER A 317 -5.58 3.38 -15.75
N LEU A 318 -5.96 3.40 -14.46
CA LEU A 318 -6.41 2.18 -13.81
C LEU A 318 -7.85 1.84 -14.22
N SER A 319 -8.13 0.54 -14.38
CA SER A 319 -9.47 0.02 -14.62
C SER A 319 -10.27 -0.13 -13.31
N GLN A 320 -11.59 -0.29 -13.42
CA GLN A 320 -12.41 -0.62 -12.26
C GLN A 320 -11.99 -1.95 -11.61
N THR A 321 -11.61 -2.94 -12.41
CA THR A 321 -11.12 -4.23 -11.91
C THR A 321 -9.86 -4.08 -11.08
N GLN A 322 -8.90 -3.27 -11.55
CA GLN A 322 -7.68 -2.98 -10.80
C GLN A 322 -7.96 -2.22 -9.49
N CYS A 323 -8.87 -1.24 -9.53
CA CYS A 323 -9.27 -0.53 -8.31
C CYS A 323 -9.98 -1.46 -7.31
N ARG A 324 -10.78 -2.42 -7.79
CA ARG A 324 -11.41 -3.44 -6.95
C ARG A 324 -10.39 -4.37 -6.31
N SER A 325 -9.40 -4.85 -7.08
CA SER A 325 -8.28 -5.64 -6.57
C SER A 325 -7.54 -4.90 -5.44
N ILE A 326 -7.28 -3.60 -5.59
CA ILE A 326 -6.66 -2.79 -4.52
C ILE A 326 -7.53 -2.76 -3.25
N MET A 327 -8.84 -2.51 -3.40
CA MET A 327 -9.77 -2.53 -2.26
C MET A 327 -9.77 -3.87 -1.53
N GLU A 328 -9.84 -4.97 -2.28
CA GLU A 328 -9.83 -6.33 -1.72
C GLU A 328 -8.57 -6.56 -0.89
N ARG A 329 -7.39 -6.19 -1.40
CA ARG A 329 -6.12 -6.32 -0.67
C ARG A 329 -6.01 -5.41 0.56
N CYS A 330 -6.71 -4.27 0.56
CA CYS A 330 -6.79 -3.41 1.74
C CYS A 330 -7.63 -4.02 2.86
N THR A 331 -8.64 -4.86 2.53
CA THR A 331 -9.69 -5.25 3.48
C THR A 331 -9.84 -6.75 3.70
N GLU A 332 -9.24 -7.60 2.83
CA GLU A 332 -9.32 -9.06 2.98
C GLU A 332 -8.86 -9.52 4.37
N PRO A 333 -9.46 -10.56 4.94
CA PRO A 333 -9.02 -11.14 6.20
C PRO A 333 -7.61 -11.73 6.06
N VAL A 334 -6.66 -11.28 6.90
CA VAL A 334 -5.28 -11.79 6.94
C VAL A 334 -4.88 -11.92 8.40
N GLY A 335 -5.08 -13.09 9.00
CA GLY A 335 -4.81 -13.34 10.42
C GLY A 335 -5.41 -12.24 11.32
N SER A 336 -4.59 -11.65 12.19
CA SER A 336 -4.98 -10.52 13.07
C SER A 336 -4.77 -9.14 12.46
N MET A 337 -4.25 -9.06 11.22
CA MET A 337 -3.91 -7.79 10.57
C MET A 337 -5.16 -6.96 10.27
N LYS A 338 -5.20 -5.71 10.75
CA LYS A 338 -6.35 -4.83 10.57
C LYS A 338 -6.54 -4.45 9.09
N PRO A 339 -7.80 -4.26 8.62
CA PRO A 339 -8.06 -3.65 7.32
C PRO A 339 -7.64 -2.17 7.30
N ILE A 340 -7.25 -1.67 6.13
CA ILE A 340 -6.84 -0.28 5.92
C ILE A 340 -7.79 0.46 4.98
N PHE A 341 -7.76 1.80 5.02
CA PHE A 341 -8.51 2.61 4.09
C PHE A 341 -7.87 2.65 2.70
N PRO A 342 -8.59 2.21 1.64
CA PRO A 342 -8.25 2.59 0.27
C PRO A 342 -8.53 4.08 0.07
N SER A 343 -7.63 4.79 -0.64
CA SER A 343 -7.77 6.22 -0.91
C SER A 343 -7.60 6.53 -2.40
N PRO A 344 -8.68 6.39 -3.21
CA PRO A 344 -8.64 6.72 -4.62
C PRO A 344 -8.40 8.22 -4.83
N ALA A 345 -7.48 8.55 -5.74
CA ALA A 345 -7.02 9.91 -6.02
C ALA A 345 -6.84 10.16 -7.53
N GLY A 346 -6.62 11.41 -7.88
CA GLY A 346 -6.27 11.81 -9.25
C GLY A 346 -7.47 12.13 -10.13
N GLY A 347 -7.82 13.41 -10.23
CA GLY A 347 -8.94 13.90 -11.05
C GLY A 347 -10.31 13.73 -10.40
N MET A 348 -10.37 13.75 -9.08
CA MET A 348 -11.62 13.78 -8.31
C MET A 348 -12.23 15.17 -8.40
N THR A 349 -13.54 15.23 -8.66
CA THR A 349 -14.39 16.41 -8.71
C THR A 349 -15.70 16.13 -7.97
N PHE A 350 -16.52 17.16 -7.71
CA PHE A 350 -17.79 16.98 -7.01
C PHE A 350 -18.75 16.03 -7.73
N GLU A 351 -18.79 16.06 -9.06
CA GLU A 351 -19.66 15.19 -9.86
C GLU A 351 -19.29 13.71 -9.72
N LYS A 352 -18.04 13.42 -9.34
CA LYS A 352 -17.55 12.05 -9.14
C LYS A 352 -17.83 11.50 -7.74
N VAL A 353 -18.21 12.33 -6.77
CA VAL A 353 -18.39 11.88 -5.36
C VAL A 353 -19.42 10.76 -5.27
N ALA A 354 -20.64 10.97 -5.81
CA ALA A 354 -21.71 9.97 -5.74
C ALA A 354 -21.36 8.65 -6.45
N PRO A 355 -20.83 8.64 -7.71
CA PRO A 355 -20.36 7.42 -8.35
C PRO A 355 -19.24 6.68 -7.58
N MET A 356 -18.32 7.44 -6.98
CA MET A 356 -17.21 6.85 -6.21
C MET A 356 -17.71 6.24 -4.90
N LYS A 357 -18.60 6.94 -4.19
CA LYS A 357 -19.26 6.39 -3.00
C LYS A 357 -20.03 5.11 -3.31
N ALA A 358 -20.76 5.07 -4.43
CA ALA A 358 -21.46 3.87 -4.87
C ALA A 358 -20.53 2.69 -5.19
N PHE A 359 -19.34 2.97 -5.72
CA PHE A 359 -18.36 1.94 -6.08
C PHE A 359 -17.55 1.45 -4.87
N TYR A 360 -17.05 2.37 -4.02
CA TYR A 360 -16.12 2.06 -2.94
C TYR A 360 -16.82 1.81 -1.58
N GLY A 361 -18.07 2.24 -1.42
CA GLY A 361 -18.77 2.17 -0.14
C GLY A 361 -18.31 3.24 0.86
N ASN A 362 -18.45 2.96 2.14
CA ASN A 362 -18.15 3.93 3.21
C ASN A 362 -16.71 3.80 3.74
N ASP A 363 -16.09 2.63 3.65
CA ASP A 363 -14.72 2.42 4.15
C ASP A 363 -13.67 2.83 3.12
N VAL A 364 -13.71 4.11 2.74
CA VAL A 364 -12.85 4.74 1.75
C VAL A 364 -12.52 6.18 2.15
N CYS A 365 -11.30 6.64 1.84
CA CYS A 365 -10.92 8.05 1.93
C CYS A 365 -10.98 8.65 0.52
N LEU A 366 -12.01 9.43 0.17
CA LEU A 366 -12.08 10.07 -1.13
C LEU A 366 -11.15 11.29 -1.17
N LEU A 367 -10.02 11.16 -1.91
CA LEU A 367 -9.01 12.20 -1.99
C LEU A 367 -9.29 13.14 -3.15
N MET A 368 -9.76 14.35 -2.83
CA MET A 368 -9.97 15.45 -3.76
C MET A 368 -8.89 16.52 -3.55
N GLY A 369 -7.92 16.59 -4.47
CA GLY A 369 -6.88 17.63 -4.47
C GLY A 369 -7.35 18.91 -5.17
N GLY A 370 -6.70 19.31 -6.25
CA GLY A 370 -6.99 20.56 -6.97
C GLY A 370 -8.46 20.80 -7.32
N GLY A 371 -9.25 19.73 -7.52
CA GLY A 371 -10.69 19.85 -7.75
C GLY A 371 -11.46 20.51 -6.62
N LEU A 372 -10.98 20.45 -5.37
CA LEU A 372 -11.60 21.10 -4.22
C LEU A 372 -11.32 22.62 -4.23
N PHE A 373 -10.11 23.02 -4.64
CA PHE A 373 -9.64 24.41 -4.62
C PHE A 373 -10.18 25.25 -5.78
N THR A 374 -10.70 24.62 -6.83
CA THR A 374 -11.14 25.30 -8.06
C THR A 374 -12.64 25.45 -8.21
N VAL A 375 -13.45 25.02 -7.22
CA VAL A 375 -14.92 25.10 -7.28
C VAL A 375 -15.40 26.54 -7.12
N THR A 376 -15.04 27.16 -6.01
CA THR A 376 -15.27 28.59 -5.75
C THR A 376 -14.05 29.17 -5.01
N PRO A 377 -13.94 30.52 -4.89
CA PRO A 377 -12.89 31.12 -4.04
C PRO A 377 -13.04 30.85 -2.54
N ASP A 378 -14.23 30.45 -2.08
CA ASP A 378 -14.49 30.08 -0.67
C ASP A 378 -14.11 28.62 -0.42
N LEU A 379 -12.84 28.40 -0.03
CA LEU A 379 -12.33 27.06 0.23
C LEU A 379 -13.06 26.37 1.40
N SER A 380 -13.40 27.09 2.46
CA SER A 380 -14.15 26.52 3.60
C SER A 380 -15.56 26.10 3.18
N GLY A 381 -16.24 26.87 2.33
CA GLY A 381 -17.53 26.50 1.75
C GLY A 381 -17.44 25.28 0.84
N ASN A 382 -16.39 25.18 0.03
CA ASN A 382 -16.14 24.01 -0.81
C ASN A 382 -15.95 22.74 0.03
N CYS A 383 -15.20 22.82 1.13
CA CYS A 383 -15.00 21.72 2.07
C CYS A 383 -16.31 21.28 2.73
N LYS A 384 -17.12 22.19 3.22
CA LYS A 384 -18.46 21.90 3.78
C LYS A 384 -19.35 21.18 2.77
N THR A 385 -19.39 21.68 1.53
CA THR A 385 -20.13 21.03 0.43
C THR A 385 -19.64 19.61 0.18
N PHE A 386 -18.33 19.38 0.20
CA PHE A 386 -17.76 18.04 0.04
C PHE A 386 -18.21 17.08 1.14
N ILE A 387 -18.16 17.51 2.41
CA ILE A 387 -18.65 16.73 3.56
C ILE A 387 -20.15 16.42 3.43
N GLU A 388 -20.98 17.39 3.04
CA GLU A 388 -22.42 17.19 2.82
C GLU A 388 -22.69 16.14 1.74
N MET A 389 -21.93 16.15 0.65
CA MET A 389 -22.05 15.15 -0.43
C MET A 389 -21.66 13.74 0.04
N LEU A 390 -20.65 13.60 0.90
CA LEU A 390 -20.25 12.32 1.49
C LEU A 390 -21.28 11.78 2.49
N SER A 391 -22.05 12.65 3.12
CA SER A 391 -23.04 12.31 4.14
C SER A 391 -24.39 11.87 3.55
N LYS A 392 -24.67 12.22 2.29
CA LYS A 392 -25.85 11.76 1.52
C LYS A 392 -25.67 10.35 0.99
#